data_ce2260086006368bf1f245c67c3919b4
#
_entry.id   ce2260086006368bf1f245c67c3919b4
#
_cell.length_a   1.000
_cell.length_b   1.000
_cell.length_c   1.000
_cell.angle_alpha   90.00
_cell.angle_beta   90.00
_cell.angle_gamma   90.00
#
_symmetry.space_group_name_H-M   'P 1'
#
loop_
_entity.id
_entity.type
_entity.pdbx_description
1 polymer ?
#
loop_
_entity_poly.entity_id
_entity_poly.type
_entity_poly.pdbx_seq_one_letter_code
_entity_poly.pdbx_strand_id
1 'polypeptide(L)'
;MKTVILAGGFGIRISEESRFKPKPMIEIGGQPILWHIMKGYSHFGFNEFIICAGYKQEIIKSWFADYFLRNSDITFDFTKGYKNTIIHDQHCEPWKVRVCA
;
A
#
# COMPACT_ATOMS: atom_id res chain seq x y z
N MET A 1 -13.28 1.11 -15.05
CA MET A 1 -13.89 0.04 -14.25
C MET A 1 -13.18 -0.05 -12.91
N LYS A 2 -13.94 -0.17 -11.83
CA LYS A 2 -13.40 -0.23 -10.47
C LYS A 2 -13.38 -1.67 -9.98
N THR A 3 -12.28 -2.08 -9.38
CA THR A 3 -12.16 -3.40 -8.76
C THR A 3 -12.33 -3.26 -7.26
N VAL A 4 -13.26 -4.01 -6.68
CA VAL A 4 -13.51 -4.02 -5.24
C VAL A 4 -12.77 -5.18 -4.61
N ILE A 5 -11.99 -4.90 -3.58
CA ILE A 5 -11.24 -5.92 -2.84
C ILE A 5 -11.73 -5.92 -1.39
N LEU A 6 -12.19 -7.08 -0.93
CA LEU A 6 -12.64 -7.25 0.44
C LEU A 6 -11.44 -7.66 1.29
N ALA A 7 -10.99 -6.75 2.14
CA ALA A 7 -9.79 -6.95 2.96
C ALA A 7 -10.07 -6.83 4.46
N GLY A 8 -11.34 -6.83 4.87
CA GLY A 8 -11.73 -6.51 6.22
C GLY A 8 -11.92 -7.67 7.18
N GLY A 9 -11.63 -8.89 6.77
CA GLY A 9 -11.79 -10.05 7.65
C GLY A 9 -10.72 -10.10 8.74
N PHE A 10 -11.05 -10.71 9.87
CA PHE A 10 -10.04 -11.11 10.84
C PHE A 10 -9.24 -12.23 10.19
N GLY A 11 -8.01 -12.01 9.86
CA GLY A 11 -7.20 -13.05 9.27
C GLY A 11 -7.10 -14.27 10.19
N ILE A 12 -7.04 -15.46 9.60
CA ILE A 12 -6.72 -16.64 10.37
C ILE A 12 -5.27 -16.51 10.79
N ARG A 13 -5.00 -16.70 12.07
CA ARG A 13 -3.63 -16.66 12.58
C ARG A 13 -2.87 -17.88 12.10
N ILE A 14 -2.08 -17.68 11.08
CA ILE A 14 -1.23 -18.75 10.54
C ILE A 14 0.20 -18.61 11.07
N SER A 15 0.58 -17.38 11.45
CA SER A 15 1.94 -17.07 11.89
C SER A 15 1.97 -15.90 12.87
N GLU A 16 3.13 -15.63 13.45
CA GLU A 16 3.38 -14.46 14.29
C GLU A 16 3.05 -13.15 13.58
N GLU A 17 3.30 -13.08 12.29
CA GLU A 17 3.03 -11.90 11.51
C GLU A 17 1.55 -11.55 11.46
N SER A 18 0.67 -12.55 11.30
CA SER A 18 -0.76 -12.31 11.21
C SER A 18 -1.36 -11.78 12.52
N ARG A 19 -0.63 -11.86 13.62
CA ARG A 19 -1.01 -11.23 14.89
C ARG A 19 -1.02 -9.73 14.81
N PHE A 20 -0.06 -9.17 14.08
CA PHE A 20 0.22 -7.73 14.07
C PHE A 20 -0.24 -7.04 12.80
N LYS A 21 -0.53 -7.80 11.74
CA LYS A 21 -0.95 -7.28 10.45
C LYS A 21 -2.21 -7.95 9.97
N PRO A 22 -3.10 -7.22 9.28
CA PRO A 22 -4.17 -7.87 8.54
C PRO A 22 -3.57 -8.80 7.50
N LYS A 23 -4.24 -9.90 7.22
CA LYS A 23 -3.75 -10.91 6.28
C LYS A 23 -3.32 -10.34 4.93
N PRO A 24 -4.07 -9.39 4.31
CA PRO A 24 -3.64 -8.81 3.02
C PRO A 24 -2.34 -8.04 3.08
N MET A 25 -1.88 -7.67 4.27
CA MET A 25 -0.66 -6.88 4.45
C MET A 25 0.55 -7.73 4.82
N ILE A 26 0.40 -9.04 4.87
CA ILE A 26 1.53 -9.94 5.04
C ILE A 26 2.37 -9.91 3.77
N GLU A 27 3.67 -9.78 3.93
CA GLU A 27 4.56 -9.56 2.79
C GLU A 27 5.06 -10.86 2.17
N ILE A 28 5.10 -10.86 0.85
CA ILE A 28 5.71 -11.90 0.05
C ILE A 28 6.67 -11.20 -0.92
N GLY A 29 7.95 -11.54 -0.83
CA GLY A 29 8.95 -10.91 -1.70
C GLY A 29 9.07 -9.40 -1.49
N GLY A 30 8.87 -8.93 -0.26
CA GLY A 30 9.00 -7.52 0.09
C GLY A 30 7.78 -6.66 -0.18
N GLN A 31 6.70 -7.24 -0.70
CA GLN A 31 5.45 -6.52 -0.96
C GLN A 31 4.26 -7.23 -0.34
N PRO A 32 3.26 -6.50 0.17
CA PRO A 32 2.06 -7.11 0.74
C PRO A 32 1.30 -7.98 -0.28
N ILE A 33 0.62 -8.99 0.22
CA ILE A 33 -0.28 -9.82 -0.62
C ILE A 33 -1.24 -8.92 -1.40
N LEU A 34 -1.78 -7.90 -0.76
CA LEU A 34 -2.68 -6.94 -1.39
C LEU A 34 -2.05 -6.30 -2.63
N TRP A 35 -0.77 -5.92 -2.55
CA TRP A 35 -0.04 -5.35 -3.69
C TRP A 35 0.01 -6.35 -4.85
N HIS A 36 0.29 -7.62 -4.56
CA HIS A 36 0.35 -8.65 -5.60
C HIS A 36 -1.00 -8.86 -6.28
N ILE A 37 -2.09 -8.83 -5.51
CA ILE A 37 -3.44 -8.94 -6.07
C ILE A 37 -3.72 -7.76 -7.00
N MET A 38 -3.43 -6.55 -6.56
CA MET A 38 -3.64 -5.34 -7.36
C MET A 38 -2.77 -5.35 -8.62
N LYS A 39 -1.53 -5.79 -8.49
CA LYS A 39 -0.62 -5.91 -9.63
C LYS A 39 -1.15 -6.88 -10.67
N GLY A 40 -1.74 -7.99 -10.24
CA GLY A 40 -2.38 -8.96 -11.12
C GLY A 40 -3.52 -8.35 -11.92
N TYR A 41 -4.41 -7.60 -11.25
CA TYR A 41 -5.51 -6.92 -11.94
C TYR A 41 -4.99 -5.80 -12.85
N SER A 42 -3.98 -5.08 -12.42
CA SER A 42 -3.37 -3.99 -13.19
C SER A 42 -2.78 -4.51 -14.50
N HIS A 43 -2.27 -5.73 -14.50
CA HIS A 43 -1.77 -6.37 -15.70
C HIS A 43 -2.83 -6.44 -16.81
N PHE A 44 -4.10 -6.55 -16.44
CA PHE A 44 -5.22 -6.58 -17.38
C PHE A 44 -5.87 -5.20 -17.57
N GLY A 45 -5.21 -4.12 -17.13
CA GLY A 45 -5.69 -2.76 -17.33
C GLY A 45 -6.60 -2.23 -16.24
N PHE A 46 -6.81 -2.96 -15.15
CA PHE A 46 -7.63 -2.51 -14.03
C PHE A 46 -6.76 -1.77 -13.02
N ASN A 47 -6.83 -0.46 -13.01
CA ASN A 47 -5.97 0.39 -12.18
C ASN A 47 -6.74 1.22 -11.14
N GLU A 48 -8.03 1.02 -11.02
CA GLU A 48 -8.84 1.71 -10.03
C GLU A 48 -9.40 0.70 -9.04
N PHE A 49 -9.09 0.88 -7.76
CA PHE A 49 -9.40 -0.08 -6.72
C PHE A 49 -10.17 0.57 -5.58
N ILE A 50 -11.15 -0.17 -5.05
CA ILE A 50 -11.84 0.17 -3.81
C ILE A 50 -11.56 -0.97 -2.85
N ILE A 51 -10.87 -0.65 -1.76
CA ILE A 51 -10.49 -1.64 -0.76
C ILE A 51 -11.41 -1.47 0.45
N CYS A 52 -12.22 -2.48 0.70
CA CYS A 52 -13.09 -2.52 1.88
C CYS A 52 -12.29 -3.12 3.01
N ALA A 53 -11.74 -2.27 3.85
CA ALA A 53 -10.92 -2.65 4.99
C ALA A 53 -11.78 -2.55 6.26
N GLY A 54 -11.53 -3.38 7.22
CA GLY A 54 -12.21 -3.31 8.50
C GLY A 54 -11.17 -3.37 9.60
N TYR A 55 -10.91 -4.58 10.06
CA TYR A 55 -9.93 -4.80 11.12
C TYR A 55 -8.56 -4.22 10.72
N LYS A 56 -8.03 -3.35 11.57
CA LYS A 56 -6.74 -2.68 11.38
C LYS A 56 -6.61 -1.96 10.04
N GLN A 57 -7.68 -1.30 9.64
CA GLN A 57 -7.68 -0.52 8.38
C GLN A 57 -6.59 0.55 8.34
N GLU A 58 -6.17 1.06 9.50
CA GLU A 58 -5.12 2.07 9.60
C GLU A 58 -3.78 1.59 9.05
N ILE A 59 -3.51 0.29 9.13
CA ILE A 59 -2.29 -0.29 8.57
C ILE A 59 -2.31 -0.21 7.05
N ILE A 60 -3.45 -0.52 6.46
CA ILE A 60 -3.65 -0.44 5.00
C ILE A 60 -3.54 1.02 4.53
N LYS A 61 -4.21 1.92 5.24
CA LYS A 61 -4.17 3.35 4.91
C LYS A 61 -2.76 3.92 5.01
N SER A 62 -2.03 3.56 6.07
CA SER A 62 -0.66 4.03 6.25
C SER A 62 0.26 3.51 5.16
N TRP A 63 0.07 2.28 4.74
CA TRP A 63 0.89 1.72 3.66
C TRP A 63 0.73 2.52 2.38
N PHE A 64 -0.50 2.87 2.01
CA PHE A 64 -0.75 3.68 0.80
C PHE A 64 -0.30 5.13 0.98
N ALA A 65 -0.47 5.70 2.18
CA ALA A 65 -0.05 7.07 2.45
C ALA A 65 1.47 7.24 2.24
N ASP A 66 2.24 6.21 2.56
CA ASP A 66 3.70 6.24 2.44
C ASP A 66 4.21 5.68 1.11
N TYR A 67 3.31 5.16 0.29
CA TYR A 67 3.68 4.45 -0.94
C TYR A 67 4.53 5.29 -1.87
N PHE A 68 4.14 6.53 -2.09
CA PHE A 68 4.88 7.44 -2.97
C PHE A 68 6.31 7.65 -2.48
N LEU A 69 6.48 7.89 -1.18
CA LEU A 69 7.80 8.11 -0.61
C LEU A 69 8.69 6.88 -0.73
N ARG A 70 8.14 5.70 -0.47
CA ARG A 70 8.91 4.45 -0.57
C ARG A 70 9.36 4.14 -1.99
N ASN A 71 8.61 4.62 -2.98
CA ASN A 71 8.86 4.30 -4.39
C ASN A 71 9.39 5.49 -5.17
N SER A 72 9.99 6.45 -4.48
CA SER A 72 10.56 7.64 -5.10
C SER A 72 12.00 7.83 -4.66
N ASP A 73 12.81 8.35 -5.55
CA ASP A 73 14.16 8.79 -5.21
C ASP A 73 14.07 10.20 -4.67
N ILE A 74 14.49 10.41 -3.42
CA ILE A 74 14.26 11.66 -2.71
C ILE A 74 15.57 12.16 -2.09
N THR A 75 15.81 13.45 -2.25
CA THR A 75 16.86 14.15 -1.51
C THR A 75 16.20 14.93 -0.38
N PHE A 76 16.63 14.66 0.84
CA PHE A 76 16.24 15.46 1.99
C PHE A 76 17.39 16.39 2.33
N ASP A 77 17.20 17.67 2.17
CA ASP A 77 18.25 18.66 2.41
C ASP A 77 17.98 19.40 3.72
N PHE A 78 18.86 19.19 4.68
CA PHE A 78 18.76 19.84 6.00
C PHE A 78 19.82 20.91 6.21
N THR A 79 20.60 21.23 5.18
CA THR A 79 21.76 22.12 5.31
C THR A 79 21.40 23.55 5.67
N LYS A 80 20.18 23.99 5.40
CA LYS A 80 19.72 25.36 5.67
C LYS A 80 18.91 25.49 6.95
N GLY A 81 18.95 24.47 7.82
CA GLY A 81 18.26 24.51 9.10
C GLY A 81 16.76 24.26 9.00
N TYR A 82 16.23 23.96 7.86
CA TYR A 82 14.84 23.53 7.67
C TYR A 82 14.80 22.41 6.64
N LYS A 83 13.72 21.65 6.68
CA LYS A 83 13.56 20.51 5.79
C LYS A 83 13.19 20.98 4.39
N ASN A 84 14.00 20.61 3.41
CA ASN A 84 13.69 20.78 2.01
C ASN A 84 13.75 19.42 1.33
N THR A 85 12.69 19.07 0.61
CA THR A 85 12.55 17.75 -0.02
C THR A 85 12.52 17.91 -1.53
N ILE A 86 13.41 17.20 -2.22
CA ILE A 86 13.46 17.17 -3.69
C ILE A 86 13.15 15.77 -4.15
N ILE A 87 12.11 15.64 -4.95
CA ILE A 87 11.69 14.36 -5.51
C ILE A 87 12.26 14.25 -6.93
N HIS A 88 13.01 13.18 -7.18
CA HIS A 88 13.66 12.96 -8.48
C HIS A 88 12.81 12.04 -9.35
N ASP A 89 12.97 10.73 -9.19
CA ASP A 89 12.21 9.75 -9.95
C ASP A 89 11.23 9.03 -9.04
N GLN A 90 10.08 8.64 -9.58
CA GLN A 90 9.11 7.84 -8.86
C GLN A 90 8.80 6.57 -9.66
N HIS A 91 8.58 5.47 -8.96
CA HIS A 91 8.32 4.15 -9.53
C HIS A 91 7.00 3.58 -9.02
N CYS A 92 6.03 4.47 -8.78
CA CYS A 92 4.71 4.05 -8.32
C CYS A 92 3.91 3.43 -9.44
N GLU A 93 3.12 2.42 -9.11
CA GLU A 93 2.10 1.92 -10.02
C GLU A 93 1.04 3.01 -10.24
N PRO A 94 0.48 3.12 -11.42
CA PRO A 94 -0.50 4.18 -11.74
C PRO A 94 -1.88 3.82 -11.23
N TRP A 95 -2.00 3.59 -9.94
CA TRP A 95 -3.25 3.15 -9.31
C TRP A 95 -4.00 4.30 -8.68
N LYS A 96 -5.33 4.22 -8.73
CA LYS A 96 -6.22 5.07 -7.97
C LYS A 96 -6.91 4.18 -6.94
N VAL A 97 -6.69 4.47 -5.67
CA VAL A 97 -7.11 3.58 -4.58
C VAL A 97 -7.95 4.32 -3.56
N ARG A 98 -9.12 3.77 -3.24
CA ARG A 98 -9.96 4.24 -2.16
C ARG A 98 -10.01 3.15 -1.09
N VAL A 99 -9.63 3.50 0.13
CA VAL A 99 -9.69 2.58 1.26
C VAL A 99 -10.89 2.98 2.13
N CYS A 100 -11.84 2.07 2.27
CA CYS A 100 -13.06 2.29 3.04
C CYS A 100 -13.06 1.43 4.29
N ALA A 101 -13.70 1.94 5.31
CA ALA A 101 -13.92 1.17 6.54
C ALA A 101 -14.90 0.02 6.31
#